data_e6e8e8fa70c49f7b55fc16f7a9e0bb5d
#
_entry.id   e6e8e8fa70c49f7b55fc16f7a9e0bb5d
#
_cell.length_a   1.000
_cell.length_b   1.000
_cell.length_c   1.000
_cell.angle_alpha   90.00
_cell.angle_beta   90.00
_cell.angle_gamma   90.00
#
_symmetry.space_group_name_H-M   'P 1'
#
loop_
_entity.id
_entity.type
_entity.pdbx_description
1 polymer ?
#
loop_
_entity_poly.entity_id
_entity_poly.type
_entity_poly.pdbx_seq_one_letter_code
_entity_poly.pdbx_strand_id
1 'polypeptide(L)'
;RVQNNTMDINVNEIQSNLIEAARSWDDKLEQALSASFGEAEGNRLKNKYRQAFPRGYTEDVIPGSAVADIEQLEALSDDNRLGMLFYRAQEQGQDSNRVRLKLYHRAEPIHLSDVLPMLENLGLRVIGETPYEIDCGSETFWILDFSMLHPRGPLELDASQKRFQQAFAQIWNNQLEN
;
A
#
# COMPACT_ATOMS: atom_id res chain seq x y z
N ARG A 1 -34.05 10.88 40.12
CA ARG A 1 -33.45 9.56 39.82
C ARG A 1 -32.90 9.63 38.40
N VAL A 2 -31.61 9.87 38.27
CA VAL A 2 -30.88 9.78 37.00
C VAL A 2 -30.60 8.29 36.77
N GLN A 3 -31.22 7.72 35.74
CA GLN A 3 -30.84 6.38 35.29
C GLN A 3 -29.48 6.49 34.59
N ASN A 4 -28.43 5.97 35.24
CA ASN A 4 -27.18 5.67 34.62
C ASN A 4 -27.42 4.54 33.61
N ASN A 5 -27.56 4.88 32.34
CA ASN A 5 -27.52 3.94 31.26
C ASN A 5 -26.02 3.70 30.93
N THR A 6 -25.40 2.84 31.73
CA THR A 6 -24.10 2.26 31.36
C THR A 6 -24.36 1.40 30.14
N MET A 7 -23.96 1.89 28.95
CA MET A 7 -23.77 1.04 27.79
C MET A 7 -22.69 0.01 28.17
N ASP A 8 -23.10 -1.20 28.52
CA ASP A 8 -22.24 -2.36 28.56
C ASP A 8 -21.74 -2.59 27.14
N ILE A 9 -20.53 -2.07 26.86
CA ILE A 9 -19.83 -2.33 25.61
C ILE A 9 -19.49 -3.81 25.63
N ASN A 10 -20.23 -4.60 24.85
CA ASN A 10 -19.98 -6.02 24.73
C ASN A 10 -18.70 -6.27 23.92
N VAL A 11 -17.59 -6.44 24.62
CA VAL A 11 -16.27 -6.69 24.02
C VAL A 11 -16.30 -7.91 23.09
N ASN A 12 -17.09 -8.93 23.40
CA ASN A 12 -17.25 -10.11 22.58
C ASN A 12 -17.95 -9.81 21.25
N GLU A 13 -18.94 -8.91 21.27
CA GLU A 13 -19.64 -8.45 20.06
C GLU A 13 -18.72 -7.63 19.16
N ILE A 14 -17.91 -6.76 19.73
CA ILE A 14 -16.90 -5.99 19.01
C ILE A 14 -15.85 -6.93 18.38
N GLN A 15 -15.36 -7.92 19.12
CA GLN A 15 -14.43 -8.92 18.58
C GLN A 15 -15.06 -9.73 17.45
N SER A 16 -16.32 -10.17 17.60
CA SER A 16 -17.03 -10.91 16.56
C SER A 16 -17.24 -10.08 15.30
N ASN A 17 -17.61 -8.81 15.44
CA ASN A 17 -17.77 -7.89 14.31
C ASN A 17 -16.45 -7.60 13.61
N LEU A 18 -15.34 -7.51 14.33
CA LEU A 18 -13.99 -7.34 13.76
C LEU A 18 -13.55 -8.58 12.99
N ILE A 19 -13.82 -9.77 13.52
CA ILE A 19 -13.51 -11.05 12.83
C ILE A 19 -14.36 -11.17 11.56
N GLU A 20 -15.64 -10.81 11.61
CA GLU A 20 -16.53 -10.85 10.44
C GLU A 20 -16.09 -9.85 9.36
N ALA A 21 -15.71 -8.63 9.76
CA ALA A 21 -15.18 -7.62 8.84
C ALA A 21 -13.87 -8.08 8.18
N ALA A 22 -12.97 -8.73 8.93
CA ALA A 22 -11.72 -9.28 8.40
C ALA A 22 -11.98 -10.41 7.39
N ARG A 23 -12.90 -11.33 7.68
CA ARG A 23 -13.32 -12.39 6.74
C ARG A 23 -13.94 -11.81 5.48
N SER A 24 -14.77 -10.80 5.60
CA SER A 24 -15.36 -10.12 4.44
C SER A 24 -14.30 -9.45 3.55
N TRP A 25 -13.23 -8.91 4.13
CA TRP A 25 -12.11 -8.36 3.37
C TRP A 25 -11.34 -9.45 2.61
N ASP A 26 -11.01 -10.56 3.27
CA ASP A 26 -10.31 -11.69 2.66
C ASP A 26 -11.14 -12.34 1.55
N ASP A 27 -12.44 -12.52 1.74
CA ASP A 27 -13.33 -13.07 0.73
C ASP A 27 -13.40 -12.16 -0.52
N LYS A 28 -13.45 -10.85 -0.33
CA LYS A 28 -13.42 -9.88 -1.44
C LYS A 28 -12.06 -9.85 -2.14
N LEU A 29 -10.97 -10.00 -1.40
CA LEU A 29 -9.63 -10.12 -1.99
C LEU A 29 -9.53 -11.38 -2.86
N GLU A 30 -10.02 -12.51 -2.39
CA GLU A 30 -10.06 -13.76 -3.17
C GLU A 30 -10.82 -13.60 -4.49
N GLN A 31 -11.99 -12.98 -4.45
CA GLN A 31 -12.77 -12.68 -5.65
C GLN A 31 -12.01 -11.76 -6.61
N ALA A 32 -11.38 -10.71 -6.09
CA ALA A 32 -10.61 -9.77 -6.89
C ALA A 32 -9.36 -10.41 -7.53
N LEU A 33 -8.66 -11.27 -6.80
CA LEU A 33 -7.50 -12.02 -7.32
C LEU A 33 -7.91 -12.99 -8.43
N SER A 34 -8.99 -13.74 -8.24
CA SER A 34 -9.51 -14.65 -9.25
C SER A 34 -9.98 -13.93 -10.51
N ALA A 35 -10.61 -12.78 -10.36
CA ALA A 35 -11.04 -11.95 -11.48
C ALA A 35 -9.86 -11.37 -12.27
N SER A 36 -8.77 -11.00 -11.59
CA SER A 36 -7.61 -10.35 -12.22
C SER A 36 -6.60 -11.33 -12.83
N PHE A 37 -6.37 -12.47 -12.19
CA PHE A 37 -5.30 -13.42 -12.56
C PHE A 37 -5.82 -14.78 -13.02
N GLY A 38 -7.12 -15.01 -12.99
CA GLY A 38 -7.72 -16.31 -13.22
C GLY A 38 -7.74 -17.20 -11.99
N GLU A 39 -8.42 -18.34 -12.08
CA GLU A 39 -8.71 -19.19 -10.93
C GLU A 39 -7.45 -19.85 -10.33
N ALA A 40 -6.58 -20.39 -11.15
CA ALA A 40 -5.38 -21.09 -10.69
C ALA A 40 -4.38 -20.13 -10.02
N GLU A 41 -4.04 -19.02 -10.67
CA GLU A 41 -3.11 -18.03 -10.14
C GLU A 41 -3.74 -17.25 -8.98
N GLY A 42 -5.02 -16.93 -9.06
CA GLY A 42 -5.77 -16.32 -7.97
C GLY A 42 -5.73 -17.16 -6.69
N ASN A 43 -5.90 -18.47 -6.80
CA ASN A 43 -5.78 -19.40 -5.66
C ASN A 43 -4.36 -19.47 -5.10
N ARG A 44 -3.35 -19.45 -5.94
CA ARG A 44 -1.95 -19.42 -5.50
C ARG A 44 -1.66 -18.16 -4.69
N LEU A 45 -2.05 -17.01 -5.20
CA LEU A 45 -1.86 -15.71 -4.54
C LEU A 45 -2.69 -15.61 -3.25
N LYS A 46 -3.93 -16.08 -3.26
CA LYS A 46 -4.76 -16.17 -2.06
C LYS A 46 -4.04 -16.95 -0.95
N ASN A 47 -3.51 -18.13 -1.28
CA ASN A 47 -2.82 -18.97 -0.30
C ASN A 47 -1.53 -18.33 0.21
N LYS A 48 -0.77 -17.67 -0.66
CA LYS A 48 0.47 -16.99 -0.28
C LYS A 48 0.20 -15.78 0.63
N TYR A 49 -0.78 -14.96 0.30
CA TYR A 49 -1.08 -13.72 1.01
C TYR A 49 -2.14 -13.86 2.11
N ARG A 50 -2.65 -15.05 2.31
CA ARG A 50 -3.59 -15.33 3.39
C ARG A 50 -2.97 -14.95 4.73
N GLN A 51 -3.61 -14.05 5.46
CA GLN A 51 -3.14 -13.53 6.75
C GLN A 51 -1.79 -12.76 6.69
N ALA A 52 -1.31 -12.42 5.50
CA ALA A 52 -0.07 -11.66 5.33
C ALA A 52 -0.23 -10.18 5.65
N PHE A 53 -1.41 -9.62 5.40
CA PHE A 53 -1.68 -8.20 5.57
C PHE A 53 -2.00 -7.87 7.03
N PRO A 54 -1.32 -6.86 7.62
CA PRO A 54 -1.64 -6.40 8.96
C PRO A 54 -3.00 -5.71 8.99
N ARG A 55 -3.59 -5.63 10.19
CA ARG A 55 -4.90 -5.02 10.38
C ARG A 55 -4.98 -3.58 9.87
N GLY A 56 -3.96 -2.76 10.14
CA GLY A 56 -3.91 -1.39 9.63
C GLY A 56 -4.02 -1.32 8.10
N TYR A 57 -3.41 -2.27 7.39
CA TYR A 57 -3.53 -2.34 5.93
C TYR A 57 -4.96 -2.66 5.48
N THR A 58 -5.60 -3.65 6.10
CA THR A 58 -6.97 -4.05 5.73
C THR A 58 -8.04 -3.02 6.11
N GLU A 59 -7.73 -2.14 7.07
CA GLU A 59 -8.58 -0.99 7.42
C GLU A 59 -8.41 0.17 6.42
N ASP A 60 -7.19 0.38 5.90
CA ASP A 60 -6.86 1.52 5.02
C ASP A 60 -7.04 1.22 3.54
N VAL A 61 -6.88 -0.04 3.13
CA VAL A 61 -6.82 -0.46 1.72
C VAL A 61 -7.99 -1.39 1.37
N ILE A 62 -8.76 -1.02 0.36
CA ILE A 62 -9.84 -1.88 -0.13
C ILE A 62 -9.26 -3.09 -0.91
N PRO A 63 -9.93 -4.25 -0.88
CA PRO A 63 -9.44 -5.48 -1.52
C PRO A 63 -9.07 -5.35 -3.00
N GLY A 64 -9.84 -4.56 -3.75
CA GLY A 64 -9.55 -4.31 -5.17
C GLY A 64 -8.23 -3.56 -5.40
N SER A 65 -7.86 -2.64 -4.50
CA SER A 65 -6.58 -1.93 -4.55
C SER A 65 -5.42 -2.81 -4.09
N ALA A 66 -5.66 -3.77 -3.20
CA ALA A 66 -4.66 -4.73 -2.75
C ALA A 66 -4.16 -5.64 -3.88
N VAL A 67 -4.95 -5.86 -4.92
CA VAL A 67 -4.54 -6.63 -6.11
C VAL A 67 -3.34 -5.97 -6.81
N ALA A 68 -3.38 -4.65 -6.98
CA ALA A 68 -2.26 -3.91 -7.56
C ALA A 68 -1.01 -3.96 -6.67
N ASP A 69 -1.18 -3.91 -5.35
CA ASP A 69 -0.08 -4.06 -4.40
C ASP A 69 0.54 -5.46 -4.51
N ILE A 70 -0.27 -6.52 -4.56
CA ILE A 70 0.20 -7.90 -4.73
C ILE A 70 0.96 -8.06 -6.06
N GLU A 71 0.47 -7.47 -7.13
CA GLU A 71 1.15 -7.47 -8.43
C GLU A 71 2.55 -6.86 -8.35
N GLN A 72 2.71 -5.76 -7.64
CA GLN A 72 4.01 -5.14 -7.37
C GLN A 72 4.90 -6.03 -6.51
N LEU A 73 4.36 -6.66 -5.47
CA LEU A 73 5.12 -7.56 -4.59
C LEU A 73 5.62 -8.80 -5.33
N GLU A 74 4.79 -9.39 -6.20
CA GLU A 74 5.16 -10.56 -7.01
C GLU A 74 6.21 -10.24 -8.09
N ALA A 75 6.32 -8.98 -8.51
CA ALA A 75 7.35 -8.53 -9.44
C ALA A 75 8.73 -8.34 -8.78
N LEU A 76 8.82 -8.34 -7.45
CA LEU A 76 10.08 -8.22 -6.72
C LEU A 76 10.89 -9.52 -6.80
N SER A 77 12.21 -9.36 -6.94
CA SER A 77 13.17 -10.45 -6.95
C SER A 77 14.48 -10.00 -6.29
N ASP A 78 15.45 -10.89 -6.19
CA ASP A 78 16.78 -10.53 -5.68
C ASP A 78 17.50 -9.50 -6.56
N ASP A 79 17.22 -9.52 -7.88
CA ASP A 79 17.76 -8.57 -8.85
C ASP A 79 16.94 -7.28 -8.97
N ASN A 80 15.66 -7.31 -8.55
CA ASN A 80 14.75 -6.19 -8.60
C ASN A 80 14.03 -6.05 -7.26
N ARG A 81 14.67 -5.40 -6.32
CA ARG A 81 14.20 -5.28 -4.94
C ARG A 81 13.22 -4.16 -4.67
N LEU A 82 13.14 -3.18 -5.57
CA LEU A 82 12.28 -2.00 -5.44
C LEU A 82 11.16 -2.03 -6.46
N GLY A 83 9.91 -2.03 -5.97
CA GLY A 83 8.72 -1.72 -6.76
C GLY A 83 8.19 -0.34 -6.40
N MET A 84 7.41 0.26 -7.30
CA MET A 84 6.76 1.53 -7.01
C MET A 84 5.46 1.70 -7.79
N LEU A 85 4.54 2.41 -7.15
CA LEU A 85 3.28 2.84 -7.75
C LEU A 85 3.05 4.31 -7.42
N PHE A 86 3.15 5.17 -8.42
CA PHE A 86 2.85 6.59 -8.33
C PHE A 86 1.46 6.84 -8.88
N TYR A 87 0.53 7.37 -8.06
CA TYR A 87 -0.87 7.43 -8.43
C TYR A 87 -1.61 8.59 -7.76
N ARG A 88 -2.83 8.80 -8.16
CA ARG A 88 -3.78 9.70 -7.51
C ARG A 88 -4.93 8.88 -6.94
N ALA A 89 -5.31 9.16 -5.70
CA ALA A 89 -6.49 8.53 -5.11
C ALA A 89 -7.76 8.98 -5.84
N GLN A 90 -8.70 8.07 -6.07
CA GLN A 90 -9.94 8.36 -6.81
C GLN A 90 -10.80 9.45 -6.19
N GLU A 91 -10.69 9.63 -4.88
CA GLU A 91 -11.40 10.67 -4.12
C GLU A 91 -10.86 12.09 -4.39
N GLN A 92 -9.71 12.18 -5.04
CA GLN A 92 -9.06 13.45 -5.36
C GLN A 92 -9.32 13.77 -6.83
N GLY A 93 -10.06 14.85 -7.08
CA GLY A 93 -10.34 15.31 -8.43
C GLY A 93 -9.06 15.53 -9.27
N GLN A 94 -9.21 15.59 -10.60
CA GLN A 94 -8.08 15.76 -11.52
C GLN A 94 -7.29 17.06 -11.29
N ASP A 95 -7.94 18.07 -10.70
CA ASP A 95 -7.33 19.37 -10.36
C ASP A 95 -6.60 19.39 -9.01
N SER A 96 -6.54 18.25 -8.34
CA SER A 96 -5.84 18.14 -7.06
C SER A 96 -4.33 18.12 -7.26
N ASN A 97 -3.62 18.89 -6.45
CA ASN A 97 -2.16 18.83 -6.35
C ASN A 97 -1.67 17.69 -5.43
N ARG A 98 -2.58 16.88 -4.92
CA ARG A 98 -2.25 15.70 -4.09
C ARG A 98 -1.91 14.51 -4.97
N VAL A 99 -0.83 13.83 -4.61
CA VAL A 99 -0.35 12.61 -5.25
C VAL A 99 0.05 11.59 -4.20
N ARG A 100 0.05 10.34 -4.58
CA ARG A 100 0.45 9.24 -3.71
C ARG A 100 1.55 8.42 -4.36
N LEU A 101 2.43 7.89 -3.53
CA LEU A 101 3.48 6.97 -3.94
C LEU A 101 3.49 5.79 -2.98
N LYS A 102 3.43 4.58 -3.51
CA LYS A 102 3.77 3.38 -2.78
C LYS A 102 5.14 2.88 -3.23
N LEU A 103 5.99 2.57 -2.27
CA LEU A 103 7.24 1.86 -2.47
C LEU A 103 7.10 0.46 -1.91
N TYR A 104 7.59 -0.51 -2.65
CA TYR A 104 7.56 -1.94 -2.29
C TYR A 104 8.99 -2.45 -2.21
N HIS A 105 9.31 -3.12 -1.13
CA HIS A 105 10.65 -3.67 -0.93
C HIS A 105 10.58 -5.08 -0.34
N ARG A 106 11.52 -5.93 -0.73
CA ARG A 106 11.61 -7.31 -0.26
C ARG A 106 12.63 -7.42 0.86
N ALA A 107 12.28 -8.20 1.88
CA ALA A 107 13.11 -8.62 3.01
C ALA A 107 13.43 -7.53 4.04
N GLU A 108 13.77 -6.32 3.62
CA GLU A 108 14.22 -5.24 4.49
C GLU A 108 13.27 -4.03 4.43
N PRO A 109 13.03 -3.35 5.57
CA PRO A 109 12.25 -2.12 5.57
C PRO A 109 12.97 -0.99 4.82
N ILE A 110 12.18 -0.09 4.26
CA ILE A 110 12.67 1.13 3.63
C ILE A 110 12.83 2.20 4.72
N HIS A 111 14.00 2.81 4.81
CA HIS A 111 14.25 3.88 5.77
C HIS A 111 13.79 5.23 5.23
N LEU A 112 12.96 5.93 6.02
CA LEU A 112 12.45 7.25 5.67
C LEU A 112 13.54 8.28 5.45
N SER A 113 14.60 8.22 6.26
CA SER A 113 15.76 9.12 6.14
C SER A 113 16.42 9.07 4.76
N ASP A 114 16.30 7.95 4.06
CA ASP A 114 16.85 7.79 2.72
C ASP A 114 15.88 8.28 1.63
N VAL A 115 14.59 8.04 1.83
CA VAL A 115 13.54 8.34 0.84
C VAL A 115 13.12 9.81 0.84
N LEU A 116 12.95 10.42 2.01
CA LEU A 116 12.44 11.79 2.12
C LEU A 116 13.28 12.81 1.32
N PRO A 117 14.62 12.81 1.40
CA PRO A 117 15.42 13.72 0.58
C PRO A 117 15.26 13.51 -0.91
N MET A 118 15.06 12.24 -1.35
CA MET A 118 14.84 11.94 -2.77
C MET A 118 13.53 12.53 -3.28
N LEU A 119 12.46 12.41 -2.51
CA LEU A 119 11.14 12.95 -2.86
C LEU A 119 11.14 14.48 -2.89
N GLU A 120 11.80 15.10 -1.91
CA GLU A 120 11.97 16.57 -1.85
C GLU A 120 12.79 17.08 -3.03
N ASN A 121 13.88 16.41 -3.41
CA ASN A 121 14.68 16.75 -4.57
C ASN A 121 13.92 16.62 -5.89
N LEU A 122 12.94 15.73 -5.95
CA LEU A 122 12.03 15.60 -7.09
C LEU A 122 10.88 16.62 -7.08
N GLY A 123 10.87 17.53 -6.11
CA GLY A 123 9.91 18.63 -6.03
C GLY A 123 8.56 18.25 -5.39
N LEU A 124 8.52 17.16 -4.64
CA LEU A 124 7.33 16.70 -3.93
C LEU A 124 7.47 16.94 -2.42
N ARG A 125 6.39 17.38 -1.81
CA ARG A 125 6.31 17.58 -0.36
C ARG A 125 5.54 16.44 0.28
N VAL A 126 6.21 15.66 1.11
CA VAL A 126 5.57 14.60 1.89
C VAL A 126 4.74 15.20 3.03
N ILE A 127 3.46 14.83 3.11
CA ILE A 127 2.52 15.26 4.15
C ILE A 127 2.10 14.12 5.07
N GLY A 128 2.39 12.89 4.69
CA GLY A 128 2.12 11.71 5.51
C GLY A 128 2.76 10.48 4.92
N GLU A 129 2.96 9.47 5.75
CA GLU A 129 3.48 8.17 5.36
C GLU A 129 2.89 7.09 6.26
N THR A 130 2.73 5.90 5.72
CA THR A 130 2.27 4.73 6.47
C THR A 130 3.04 3.50 6.01
N PRO A 131 3.82 2.86 6.91
CA PRO A 131 4.52 1.63 6.62
C PRO A 131 3.62 0.42 6.91
N TYR A 132 3.73 -0.61 6.07
CA TYR A 132 3.08 -1.90 6.26
C TYR A 132 4.10 -3.02 6.06
N GLU A 133 4.19 -3.92 7.04
CA GLU A 133 4.91 -5.18 6.92
C GLU A 133 3.95 -6.27 6.43
N ILE A 134 4.29 -6.90 5.32
CA ILE A 134 3.50 -7.97 4.71
C ILE A 134 4.24 -9.28 4.93
N ASP A 135 3.76 -10.08 5.87
CA ASP A 135 4.39 -11.32 6.29
C ASP A 135 3.71 -12.53 5.64
N CYS A 136 4.36 -13.09 4.63
CA CYS A 136 3.90 -14.30 3.95
C CYS A 136 4.43 -15.60 4.57
N GLY A 137 5.05 -15.52 5.74
CA GLY A 137 5.65 -16.65 6.44
C GLY A 137 7.05 -17.02 5.91
N SER A 138 7.18 -17.36 4.65
CA SER A 138 8.48 -17.64 3.99
C SER A 138 9.21 -16.40 3.50
N GLU A 139 8.47 -15.34 3.24
CA GLU A 139 8.97 -14.06 2.72
C GLU A 139 8.30 -12.92 3.46
N THR A 140 9.05 -11.83 3.66
CA THR A 140 8.53 -10.58 4.20
C THR A 140 8.72 -9.47 3.16
N PHE A 141 7.68 -8.69 2.98
CA PHE A 141 7.69 -7.50 2.14
C PHE A 141 7.33 -6.26 2.94
N TRP A 142 7.75 -5.13 2.44
CA TRP A 142 7.43 -3.83 3.01
C TRP A 142 6.74 -2.95 1.98
N ILE A 143 5.65 -2.33 2.39
CA ILE A 143 4.97 -1.29 1.61
C ILE A 143 5.08 -0.01 2.41
N LEU A 144 5.56 1.05 1.77
CA LEU A 144 5.62 2.38 2.33
C LEU A 144 4.74 3.30 1.49
N ASP A 145 3.62 3.73 2.06
CA ASP A 145 2.60 4.54 1.37
C ASP A 145 2.75 6.02 1.76
N PHE A 146 3.13 6.85 0.79
CA PHE A 146 3.29 8.29 0.95
C PHE A 146 2.09 9.07 0.43
N SER A 147 1.64 10.03 1.20
CA SER A 147 0.76 11.11 0.76
C SER A 147 1.59 12.37 0.57
N MET A 148 1.50 12.98 -0.62
CA MET A 148 2.36 14.08 -1.02
C MET A 148 1.58 15.19 -1.70
N LEU A 149 2.19 16.39 -1.72
CA LEU A 149 1.74 17.54 -2.47
C LEU A 149 2.76 17.90 -3.55
N HIS A 150 2.25 18.26 -4.72
CA HIS A 150 3.03 18.95 -5.73
C HIS A 150 2.82 20.47 -5.56
N PRO A 151 3.85 21.22 -5.09
CA PRO A 151 3.65 22.63 -4.68
C PRO A 151 3.28 23.57 -5.83
N ARG A 152 3.57 23.18 -7.07
CA ARG A 152 3.33 23.97 -8.28
C ARG A 152 1.94 23.79 -8.89
N GLY A 153 1.05 23.08 -8.21
CA GLY A 153 -0.31 22.83 -8.67
C GLY A 153 -0.54 21.37 -9.16
N PRO A 154 -1.64 21.12 -9.86
CA PRO A 154 -1.96 19.78 -10.34
C PRO A 154 -0.89 19.21 -11.28
N LEU A 155 -0.62 17.91 -11.11
CA LEU A 155 0.28 17.14 -11.98
C LEU A 155 -0.54 16.36 -13.00
N GLU A 156 -0.14 16.40 -14.26
CA GLU A 156 -0.61 15.45 -15.27
C GLU A 156 0.07 14.10 -15.03
N LEU A 157 -0.63 13.19 -14.36
CA LEU A 157 -0.06 11.93 -13.91
C LEU A 157 0.43 11.07 -15.06
N ASP A 158 -0.33 10.95 -16.15
CA ASP A 158 0.00 10.08 -17.27
C ASP A 158 1.34 10.45 -17.92
N ALA A 159 1.62 11.75 -18.02
CA ALA A 159 2.89 12.24 -18.57
C ALA A 159 4.04 12.20 -17.54
N SER A 160 3.74 12.35 -16.27
CA SER A 160 4.72 12.53 -15.20
C SER A 160 5.10 11.21 -14.52
N GLN A 161 4.19 10.23 -14.48
CA GLN A 161 4.36 8.98 -13.76
C GLN A 161 5.61 8.23 -14.18
N LYS A 162 5.77 7.98 -15.45
CA LYS A 162 6.92 7.24 -15.98
C LYS A 162 8.25 7.96 -15.74
N ARG A 163 8.25 9.28 -15.94
CA ARG A 163 9.46 10.10 -15.71
C ARG A 163 9.83 10.12 -14.24
N PHE A 164 8.85 10.25 -13.36
CA PHE A 164 9.07 10.23 -11.92
C PHE A 164 9.63 8.89 -11.47
N GLN A 165 9.03 7.79 -11.90
CA GLN A 165 9.48 6.44 -11.54
C GLN A 165 10.90 6.16 -12.03
N GLN A 166 11.24 6.58 -13.24
CA GLN A 166 12.60 6.43 -13.77
C GLN A 166 13.61 7.27 -12.99
N ALA A 167 13.29 8.54 -12.71
CA ALA A 167 14.17 9.43 -11.95
C ALA A 167 14.38 8.90 -10.52
N PHE A 168 13.31 8.47 -9.86
CA PHE A 168 13.39 7.91 -8.51
C PHE A 168 14.24 6.63 -8.48
N ALA A 169 14.03 5.71 -9.42
CA ALA A 169 14.79 4.47 -9.52
C ALA A 169 16.29 4.72 -9.76
N GLN A 170 16.65 5.71 -10.57
CA GLN A 170 18.05 6.09 -10.78
C GLN A 170 18.70 6.63 -9.51
N ILE A 171 18.00 7.49 -8.77
CA ILE A 171 18.51 8.03 -7.49
C ILE A 171 18.68 6.89 -6.48
N TRP A 172 17.69 6.01 -6.38
CA TRP A 172 17.69 4.85 -5.50
C TRP A 172 18.90 3.95 -5.75
N ASN A 173 19.07 3.51 -6.97
CA ASN A 173 20.16 2.61 -7.35
C ASN A 173 21.55 3.25 -7.12
N ASN A 174 21.68 4.54 -7.36
CA ASN A 174 22.96 5.24 -7.16
C ASN A 174 23.29 5.50 -5.67
N GLN A 175 22.30 5.62 -4.81
CA GLN A 175 22.50 5.98 -3.40
C GLN A 175 22.47 4.79 -2.44
N LEU A 176 21.69 3.76 -2.75
CA LEU A 176 21.38 2.69 -1.79
C LEU A 176 21.82 1.29 -2.23
N GLU A 177 22.05 1.05 -3.50
CA GLU A 177 22.43 -0.25 -4.02
C GLU A 177 23.91 -0.33 -4.51
N ASN A 178 24.66 0.75 -4.31
CA ASN A 178 26.13 0.76 -4.59
C ASN A 178 26.94 0.51 -3.32
#